data_a584c3c8e81e3bd31cf9f2cc0dd0d8df
#
_entry.id   a584c3c8e81e3bd31cf9f2cc0dd0d8df
#
_cell.length_a   1.000
_cell.length_b   1.000
_cell.length_c   1.000
_cell.angle_alpha   90.00
_cell.angle_beta   90.00
_cell.angle_gamma   90.00
#
_symmetry.space_group_name_H-M   'P 1'
#
loop_
_entity.id
_entity.type
_entity.pdbx_description
1 polymer ?
#
loop_
_entity_poly.entity_id
_entity_poly.type
_entity_poly.pdbx_seq_one_letter_code
_entity_poly.pdbx_strand_id
1 'polypeptide(L)'
;MSTFSRREMMKVGGMALIGVWAPHPGLASASRFQSSSSKPVLLLPPADSTDPWVHAKSENIFWAEIMMEHANLFATLMPSAALTAERAQAENFQRSFEGHLGRAKSATLDRNNYAAFNRTTIELIKPFVDYKQRMLEAQNSGKMRSLVFPLFFDHTAREAQRAINRLAKLAAGDVSIGYAETVDFWSAVMSDHSQFIAHLLDPQEQELISQALDASAVFQGFKLGNHARPLPGGEILLATEELIDFGTVLEEGIAGGKIKSIIDPLLALHIRRESLKFIDELKRTGNKT
;
A
#
# COMPACT_ATOMS: atom_id res chain seq x y z
N MET A 1 -17.73 -31.67 26.26
CA MET A 1 -17.07 -30.86 25.24
C MET A 1 -18.15 -30.04 24.52
N SER A 2 -18.30 -28.79 24.88
CA SER A 2 -19.34 -27.89 24.35
C SER A 2 -18.77 -27.17 23.13
N THR A 3 -19.36 -27.43 21.95
CA THR A 3 -19.02 -26.75 20.70
C THR A 3 -19.75 -25.42 20.66
N PHE A 4 -19.03 -24.32 20.84
CA PHE A 4 -19.55 -22.98 20.59
C PHE A 4 -19.90 -22.78 19.12
N SER A 5 -21.11 -22.29 18.84
CA SER A 5 -21.56 -22.02 17.48
C SER A 5 -20.99 -20.68 16.97
N ARG A 6 -20.77 -20.56 15.63
CA ARG A 6 -20.33 -19.32 14.98
C ARG A 6 -21.17 -18.07 15.32
N ARG A 7 -22.43 -18.25 15.74
CA ARG A 7 -23.33 -17.16 16.15
C ARG A 7 -23.02 -16.58 17.52
N GLU A 8 -22.37 -17.32 18.40
CA GLU A 8 -22.03 -16.86 19.74
C GLU A 8 -20.73 -16.04 19.73
N MET A 9 -19.83 -16.29 18.81
CA MET A 9 -18.61 -15.45 18.62
C MET A 9 -18.91 -14.04 18.11
N MET A 10 -20.04 -13.83 17.40
CA MET A 10 -20.42 -12.50 16.90
C MET A 10 -21.11 -11.59 17.92
N LYS A 11 -21.44 -12.07 19.11
CA LYS A 11 -22.09 -11.26 20.17
C LYS A 11 -21.14 -10.61 21.17
N VAL A 12 -19.84 -10.92 21.11
CA VAL A 12 -18.82 -10.35 22.02
C VAL A 12 -18.13 -9.12 21.42
N GLY A 13 -18.38 -8.79 20.14
CA GLY A 13 -17.77 -7.67 19.42
C GLY A 13 -18.42 -6.28 19.60
N GLY A 14 -19.27 -6.08 20.63
CA GLY A 14 -20.07 -4.87 20.79
C GLY A 14 -19.66 -3.95 21.95
N MET A 15 -18.43 -4.00 22.44
CA MET A 15 -17.88 -2.97 23.31
C MET A 15 -16.75 -2.27 22.61
N ALA A 16 -16.98 -1.00 22.27
CA ALA A 16 -15.94 -0.07 21.87
C ALA A 16 -14.94 0.06 23.01
N LEU A 17 -13.89 -0.74 22.99
CA LEU A 17 -12.67 -0.44 23.70
C LEU A 17 -12.00 0.67 22.91
N ILE A 18 -12.27 1.93 23.28
CA ILE A 18 -11.30 3.01 23.14
C ILE A 18 -10.17 2.62 24.11
N GLY A 19 -9.43 1.60 23.75
CA GLY A 19 -8.16 1.29 24.36
C GLY A 19 -7.19 2.31 23.82
N VAL A 20 -6.85 3.32 24.63
CA VAL A 20 -5.61 4.07 24.43
C VAL A 20 -4.51 3.01 24.29
N TRP A 21 -4.00 2.85 23.07
CA TRP A 21 -2.88 1.98 22.82
C TRP A 21 -1.70 2.56 23.60
N ALA A 22 -1.39 1.96 24.73
CA ALA A 22 -0.18 2.30 25.46
C ALA A 22 0.99 1.76 24.64
N PRO A 23 1.97 2.58 24.25
CA PRO A 23 3.14 2.11 23.51
C PRO A 23 3.80 0.98 24.31
N HIS A 24 3.89 -0.20 23.69
CA HIS A 24 4.59 -1.32 24.31
C HIS A 24 6.06 -0.90 24.55
N PRO A 25 6.64 -1.19 25.74
CA PRO A 25 8.00 -0.80 26.10
C PRO A 25 9.09 -1.38 25.17
N GLY A 26 8.74 -2.31 24.28
CA GLY A 26 9.64 -2.85 23.25
C GLY A 26 9.88 -1.93 22.06
N LEU A 27 8.94 -1.03 21.70
CA LEU A 27 9.09 -0.10 20.58
C LEU A 27 9.94 1.14 20.94
N ALA A 28 9.98 1.53 22.21
CA ALA A 28 10.79 2.68 22.66
C ALA A 28 12.32 2.48 22.51
N SER A 29 12.79 1.27 22.21
CA SER A 29 14.22 0.96 21.98
C SER A 29 14.65 1.07 20.51
N ALA A 30 13.72 1.18 19.57
CA ALA A 30 14.03 1.21 18.13
C ALA A 30 14.58 2.57 17.64
N SER A 31 14.50 3.63 18.43
CA SER A 31 14.85 5.01 18.05
C SER A 31 16.36 5.30 17.87
N ARG A 32 17.23 4.31 17.79
CA ARG A 32 18.70 4.49 17.66
C ARG A 32 19.32 3.93 16.39
N PHE A 33 18.56 3.40 15.46
CA PHE A 33 19.12 2.93 14.20
C PHE A 33 18.93 3.99 13.12
N GLN A 34 19.98 4.78 12.89
CA GLN A 34 20.05 5.68 11.74
C GLN A 34 20.22 4.84 10.47
N SER A 35 19.19 4.77 9.65
CA SER A 35 19.26 4.20 8.30
C SER A 35 20.28 4.99 7.46
N SER A 36 21.31 4.31 6.98
CA SER A 36 22.40 4.91 6.18
C SER A 36 22.06 5.09 4.68
N SER A 37 20.78 5.10 4.31
CA SER A 37 20.39 5.30 2.90
C SER A 37 20.19 6.78 2.59
N SER A 38 21.13 7.37 1.84
CA SER A 38 21.14 8.79 1.44
C SER A 38 20.17 9.17 0.32
N LYS A 39 19.31 8.27 -0.16
CA LYS A 39 18.33 8.56 -1.22
C LYS A 39 16.93 8.69 -0.63
N PRO A 40 16.15 9.72 -1.06
CA PRO A 40 14.76 9.82 -0.63
C PRO A 40 13.99 8.60 -1.11
N VAL A 41 13.29 7.93 -0.20
CA VAL A 41 12.47 6.73 -0.48
C VAL A 41 11.30 7.06 -1.40
N LEU A 42 10.86 8.33 -1.40
CA LEU A 42 9.71 8.83 -2.16
C LEU A 42 9.98 10.26 -2.65
N LEU A 43 9.69 10.53 -3.93
CA LEU A 43 9.66 11.89 -4.47
C LEU A 43 8.27 12.49 -4.24
N LEU A 44 8.21 13.53 -3.42
CA LEU A 44 6.98 14.28 -3.15
C LEU A 44 7.04 15.67 -3.81
N PRO A 45 5.89 16.24 -4.25
CA PRO A 45 5.85 17.63 -4.67
C PRO A 45 6.07 18.54 -3.46
N PRO A 46 6.63 19.77 -3.62
CA PRO A 46 6.69 20.74 -2.54
C PRO A 46 5.34 20.94 -1.86
N ALA A 47 5.32 21.17 -0.54
CA ALA A 47 4.10 21.18 0.26
C ALA A 47 3.08 22.25 -0.20
N ASP A 48 3.58 23.39 -0.67
CA ASP A 48 2.83 24.55 -1.15
C ASP A 48 2.60 24.56 -2.67
N SER A 49 3.05 23.53 -3.39
CA SER A 49 2.90 23.48 -4.84
C SER A 49 1.44 23.30 -5.24
N THR A 50 0.97 24.20 -6.12
CA THR A 50 -0.34 24.13 -6.78
C THR A 50 -0.25 23.81 -8.27
N ASP A 51 0.96 23.64 -8.78
CA ASP A 51 1.24 23.38 -10.18
C ASP A 51 0.95 21.92 -10.56
N PRO A 52 -0.01 21.64 -11.46
CA PRO A 52 -0.38 20.27 -11.83
C PRO A 52 0.79 19.44 -12.39
N TRP A 53 1.72 20.07 -13.11
CA TRP A 53 2.88 19.35 -13.69
C TRP A 53 3.90 18.92 -12.63
N VAL A 54 4.02 19.67 -11.51
CA VAL A 54 4.88 19.29 -10.38
C VAL A 54 4.31 18.06 -9.69
N HIS A 55 3.00 18.05 -9.43
CA HIS A 55 2.29 16.88 -8.91
C HIS A 55 2.34 15.70 -9.89
N ALA A 56 2.11 15.95 -11.18
CA ALA A 56 2.17 14.92 -12.21
C ALA A 56 3.53 14.21 -12.23
N LYS A 57 4.64 14.94 -12.07
CA LYS A 57 5.99 14.36 -11.99
C LYS A 57 6.10 13.34 -10.88
N SER A 58 5.71 13.72 -9.66
CA SER A 58 5.78 12.86 -8.47
C SER A 58 4.84 11.66 -8.58
N GLU A 59 3.60 11.87 -9.02
CA GLU A 59 2.59 10.81 -9.17
C GLU A 59 2.99 9.78 -10.24
N ASN A 60 3.49 10.21 -11.39
CA ASN A 60 3.93 9.27 -12.42
C ASN A 60 5.12 8.42 -11.97
N ILE A 61 6.08 8.99 -11.23
CA ILE A 61 7.19 8.23 -10.66
C ILE A 61 6.68 7.23 -9.63
N PHE A 62 5.85 7.67 -8.68
CA PHE A 62 5.30 6.84 -7.62
C PHE A 62 4.50 5.66 -8.20
N TRP A 63 3.47 5.95 -9.00
CA TRP A 63 2.60 4.89 -9.52
C TRP A 63 3.28 3.96 -10.51
N ALA A 64 4.25 4.44 -11.31
CA ALA A 64 5.01 3.55 -12.18
C ALA A 64 5.89 2.59 -11.36
N GLU A 65 6.48 3.04 -10.25
CA GLU A 65 7.28 2.20 -9.35
C GLU A 65 6.41 1.18 -8.63
N ILE A 66 5.28 1.58 -8.05
CA ILE A 66 4.30 0.70 -7.40
C ILE A 66 3.79 -0.37 -8.37
N MET A 67 3.38 0.01 -9.58
CA MET A 67 2.90 -0.96 -10.59
C MET A 67 3.98 -1.93 -11.04
N MET A 68 5.22 -1.46 -11.18
CA MET A 68 6.37 -2.32 -11.50
C MET A 68 6.60 -3.37 -10.41
N GLU A 69 6.51 -2.97 -9.15
CA GLU A 69 6.69 -3.86 -7.99
C GLU A 69 5.56 -4.87 -7.85
N HIS A 70 4.30 -4.47 -8.06
CA HIS A 70 3.18 -5.41 -8.12
C HIS A 70 3.40 -6.47 -9.19
N ALA A 71 3.83 -6.07 -10.38
CA ALA A 71 4.07 -7.00 -11.47
C ALA A 71 5.21 -7.99 -11.16
N ASN A 72 6.29 -7.50 -10.51
CA ASN A 72 7.38 -8.35 -10.03
C ASN A 72 6.92 -9.37 -8.97
N LEU A 73 6.13 -8.91 -7.98
CA LEU A 73 5.57 -9.78 -6.94
C LEU A 73 4.66 -10.86 -7.54
N PHE A 74 3.81 -10.53 -8.50
CA PHE A 74 2.99 -11.53 -9.20
C PHE A 74 3.84 -12.55 -9.95
N ALA A 75 4.87 -12.11 -10.67
CA ALA A 75 5.77 -13.02 -11.37
C ALA A 75 6.46 -13.99 -10.41
N THR A 76 6.94 -13.47 -9.27
CA THR A 76 7.62 -14.25 -8.22
C THR A 76 6.68 -15.25 -7.54
N LEU A 77 5.42 -14.86 -7.27
CA LEU A 77 4.45 -15.68 -6.56
C LEU A 77 3.65 -16.63 -7.48
N MET A 78 4.08 -16.78 -8.73
CA MET A 78 3.53 -17.74 -9.71
C MET A 78 4.61 -18.72 -10.20
N PRO A 79 5.24 -19.52 -9.31
CA PRO A 79 6.38 -20.38 -9.69
C PRO A 79 5.99 -21.61 -10.51
N SER A 80 4.71 -22.02 -10.49
CA SER A 80 4.25 -23.23 -11.16
C SER A 80 4.44 -23.17 -12.68
N ALA A 81 4.83 -24.31 -13.30
CA ALA A 81 4.89 -24.45 -14.74
C ALA A 81 3.51 -24.27 -15.39
N ALA A 82 2.42 -24.59 -14.66
CA ALA A 82 1.05 -24.40 -15.13
C ALA A 82 0.66 -22.90 -15.24
N LEU A 83 1.42 -21.98 -14.64
CA LEU A 83 1.19 -20.54 -14.65
C LEU A 83 2.19 -19.76 -15.49
N THR A 84 2.86 -20.43 -16.44
CA THR A 84 3.89 -19.81 -17.28
C THR A 84 3.36 -18.64 -18.10
N ALA A 85 2.13 -18.73 -18.61
CA ALA A 85 1.52 -17.68 -19.41
C ALA A 85 1.16 -16.44 -18.55
N GLU A 86 0.59 -16.65 -17.38
CA GLU A 86 0.21 -15.62 -16.43
C GLU A 86 1.44 -14.91 -15.87
N ARG A 87 2.49 -15.68 -15.53
CA ARG A 87 3.79 -15.14 -15.10
C ARG A 87 4.44 -14.31 -16.20
N ALA A 88 4.47 -14.79 -17.43
CA ALA A 88 5.05 -14.06 -18.56
C ALA A 88 4.31 -12.73 -18.82
N GLN A 89 2.99 -12.67 -18.61
CA GLN A 89 2.23 -11.42 -18.66
C GLN A 89 2.66 -10.47 -17.54
N ALA A 90 2.81 -10.95 -16.30
CA ALA A 90 3.30 -10.13 -15.19
C ALA A 90 4.70 -9.58 -15.48
N GLU A 91 5.63 -10.40 -15.96
CA GLU A 91 6.98 -9.96 -16.36
C GLU A 91 6.94 -8.92 -17.49
N ASN A 92 6.00 -9.02 -18.44
CA ASN A 92 5.82 -8.00 -19.47
C ASN A 92 5.35 -6.67 -18.90
N PHE A 93 4.41 -6.69 -17.95
CA PHE A 93 3.99 -5.49 -17.23
C PHE A 93 5.15 -4.89 -16.43
N GLN A 94 5.92 -5.71 -15.72
CA GLN A 94 7.09 -5.24 -14.98
C GLN A 94 8.05 -4.46 -15.90
N ARG A 95 8.46 -5.03 -17.04
CA ARG A 95 9.34 -4.35 -18.00
C ARG A 95 8.74 -3.07 -18.57
N SER A 96 7.43 -3.07 -18.82
CA SER A 96 6.73 -1.90 -19.34
C SER A 96 6.70 -0.76 -18.33
N PHE A 97 6.44 -1.05 -17.06
CA PHE A 97 6.46 -0.06 -15.99
C PHE A 97 7.88 0.39 -15.64
N GLU A 98 8.87 -0.50 -15.69
CA GLU A 98 10.27 -0.13 -15.50
C GLU A 98 10.73 0.86 -16.56
N GLY A 99 10.43 0.60 -17.84
CA GLY A 99 10.71 1.53 -18.93
C GLY A 99 9.96 2.85 -18.79
N HIS A 100 8.69 2.82 -18.30
CA HIS A 100 7.93 4.03 -18.05
C HIS A 100 8.46 4.83 -16.85
N LEU A 101 8.86 4.16 -15.78
CA LEU A 101 9.51 4.77 -14.62
C LEU A 101 10.79 5.51 -15.02
N GLY A 102 11.62 4.90 -15.89
CA GLY A 102 12.80 5.55 -16.47
C GLY A 102 12.42 6.84 -17.21
N ARG A 103 11.39 6.79 -18.06
CA ARG A 103 10.86 7.98 -18.74
C ARG A 103 10.32 9.02 -17.76
N ALA A 104 9.55 8.60 -16.75
CA ALA A 104 9.00 9.50 -15.73
C ALA A 104 10.11 10.20 -14.94
N LYS A 105 11.19 9.51 -14.58
CA LYS A 105 12.34 10.08 -13.86
C LYS A 105 13.09 11.13 -14.73
N SER A 106 13.29 10.86 -16.00
CA SER A 106 14.05 11.74 -16.92
C SER A 106 13.22 12.89 -17.52
N ALA A 107 11.88 12.75 -17.61
CA ALA A 107 11.03 13.75 -18.23
C ALA A 107 11.08 15.10 -17.53
N THR A 108 11.14 16.19 -18.29
CA THR A 108 10.82 17.52 -17.82
C THR A 108 9.35 17.80 -18.11
N LEU A 109 8.52 17.80 -17.07
CA LEU A 109 7.09 18.09 -17.21
C LEU A 109 6.83 19.58 -17.00
N ASP A 110 6.00 20.15 -17.88
CA ASP A 110 5.54 21.54 -17.87
C ASP A 110 4.06 21.61 -18.20
N ARG A 111 3.50 22.84 -18.26
CA ARG A 111 2.09 23.08 -18.54
C ARG A 111 1.61 22.54 -19.90
N ASN A 112 2.52 22.30 -20.85
CA ASN A 112 2.17 21.91 -22.20
C ASN A 112 2.12 20.40 -22.39
N ASN A 113 2.87 19.63 -21.56
CA ASN A 113 3.08 18.20 -21.80
C ASN A 113 2.60 17.28 -20.68
N TYR A 114 2.44 17.76 -19.43
CA TYR A 114 2.09 16.91 -18.28
C TYR A 114 0.78 16.14 -18.46
N ALA A 115 -0.23 16.77 -19.05
CA ALA A 115 -1.54 16.13 -19.23
C ALA A 115 -1.48 14.97 -20.25
N ALA A 116 -0.68 15.11 -21.32
CA ALA A 116 -0.44 14.05 -22.29
C ALA A 116 0.38 12.91 -21.64
N PHE A 117 1.37 13.23 -20.80
CA PHE A 117 2.17 12.26 -20.06
C PHE A 117 1.29 11.44 -19.11
N ASN A 118 0.41 12.08 -18.33
CA ASN A 118 -0.54 11.40 -17.45
C ASN A 118 -1.46 10.45 -18.22
N ARG A 119 -2.00 10.87 -19.38
CA ARG A 119 -2.83 9.99 -20.24
C ARG A 119 -2.05 8.76 -20.71
N THR A 120 -0.79 8.94 -21.10
CA THR A 120 0.07 7.79 -21.47
C THR A 120 0.23 6.80 -20.34
N THR A 121 0.40 7.27 -19.11
CA THR A 121 0.51 6.41 -17.92
C THR A 121 -0.81 5.68 -17.64
N ILE A 122 -1.95 6.38 -17.75
CA ILE A 122 -3.27 5.77 -17.60
C ILE A 122 -3.47 4.62 -18.60
N GLU A 123 -3.15 4.84 -19.88
CA GLU A 123 -3.28 3.79 -20.92
C GLU A 123 -2.36 2.59 -20.66
N LEU A 124 -1.22 2.79 -19.99
CA LEU A 124 -0.35 1.70 -19.58
C LEU A 124 -0.93 0.92 -18.38
N ILE A 125 -1.61 1.60 -17.44
CA ILE A 125 -2.16 0.97 -16.23
C ILE A 125 -3.44 0.18 -16.54
N LYS A 126 -4.33 0.64 -17.42
CA LYS A 126 -5.61 0.01 -17.71
C LYS A 126 -5.52 -1.51 -17.98
N PRO A 127 -4.69 -2.01 -18.92
CA PRO A 127 -4.60 -3.45 -19.18
C PRO A 127 -4.03 -4.23 -17.98
N PHE A 128 -3.31 -3.58 -17.08
CA PHE A 128 -2.83 -4.22 -15.85
C PHE A 128 -3.95 -4.35 -14.80
N VAL A 129 -4.90 -3.41 -14.73
CA VAL A 129 -6.14 -3.58 -13.94
C VAL A 129 -6.91 -4.80 -14.43
N ASP A 130 -7.12 -4.92 -15.74
CA ASP A 130 -7.83 -6.06 -16.33
C ASP A 130 -7.11 -7.39 -16.04
N TYR A 131 -5.79 -7.40 -16.10
CA TYR A 131 -4.99 -8.57 -15.72
C TYR A 131 -5.24 -8.96 -14.25
N LYS A 132 -5.14 -8.01 -13.31
CA LYS A 132 -5.36 -8.26 -11.88
C LYS A 132 -6.75 -8.82 -11.59
N GLN A 133 -7.78 -8.27 -12.22
CA GLN A 133 -9.17 -8.72 -12.06
C GLN A 133 -9.38 -10.15 -12.59
N ARG A 134 -8.82 -10.46 -13.78
CA ARG A 134 -8.89 -11.83 -14.31
C ARG A 134 -8.16 -12.84 -13.42
N MET A 135 -7.00 -12.47 -12.86
CA MET A 135 -6.25 -13.33 -11.93
C MET A 135 -7.02 -13.54 -10.63
N LEU A 136 -7.64 -12.50 -10.08
CA LEU A 136 -8.51 -12.59 -8.91
C LEU A 136 -9.67 -13.55 -9.15
N GLU A 137 -10.37 -13.43 -10.28
CA GLU A 137 -11.48 -14.32 -10.63
C GLU A 137 -11.01 -15.77 -10.81
N ALA A 138 -9.90 -15.99 -11.50
CA ALA A 138 -9.34 -17.31 -11.72
C ALA A 138 -8.91 -17.98 -10.40
N GLN A 139 -8.30 -17.23 -9.48
CA GLN A 139 -7.91 -17.71 -8.16
C GLN A 139 -9.14 -18.03 -7.30
N ASN A 140 -10.14 -17.15 -7.24
CA ASN A 140 -11.37 -17.34 -6.47
C ASN A 140 -12.21 -18.52 -6.98
N SER A 141 -12.27 -18.71 -8.28
CA SER A 141 -13.01 -19.83 -8.88
C SER A 141 -12.26 -21.18 -8.85
N GLY A 142 -11.01 -21.19 -8.34
CA GLY A 142 -10.16 -22.38 -8.32
C GLY A 142 -9.60 -22.80 -9.68
N LYS A 143 -9.81 -22.02 -10.73
CA LYS A 143 -9.23 -22.24 -12.07
C LYS A 143 -7.71 -21.99 -12.09
N MET A 144 -7.21 -21.17 -11.15
CA MET A 144 -5.81 -20.90 -10.93
C MET A 144 -5.43 -21.20 -9.48
N ARG A 145 -4.20 -21.65 -9.27
CA ARG A 145 -3.61 -21.85 -7.95
C ARG A 145 -2.21 -21.26 -7.95
N SER A 146 -2.11 -20.02 -7.51
CA SER A 146 -0.84 -19.31 -7.30
C SER A 146 -0.56 -19.17 -5.81
N LEU A 147 0.60 -18.60 -5.45
CA LEU A 147 0.92 -18.20 -4.08
C LEU A 147 0.41 -16.79 -3.75
N VAL A 148 -0.27 -16.14 -4.69
CA VAL A 148 -0.87 -14.81 -4.50
C VAL A 148 -2.21 -14.96 -3.79
N PHE A 149 -2.38 -14.30 -2.67
CA PHE A 149 -3.68 -14.23 -2.00
C PHE A 149 -4.72 -13.53 -2.88
N PRO A 150 -6.00 -13.98 -2.92
CA PRO A 150 -7.07 -13.23 -3.57
C PRO A 150 -7.14 -11.78 -3.13
N LEU A 151 -6.99 -11.52 -1.81
CA LEU A 151 -6.95 -10.16 -1.27
C LEU A 151 -5.84 -9.31 -1.89
N PHE A 152 -4.67 -9.89 -2.21
CA PHE A 152 -3.56 -9.16 -2.82
C PHE A 152 -3.86 -8.73 -4.27
N PHE A 153 -4.57 -9.55 -5.05
CA PHE A 153 -5.06 -9.15 -6.37
C PHE A 153 -6.07 -8.01 -6.29
N ASP A 154 -7.05 -8.10 -5.36
CA ASP A 154 -8.05 -7.05 -5.14
C ASP A 154 -7.40 -5.74 -4.69
N HIS A 155 -6.57 -5.81 -3.67
CA HIS A 155 -5.82 -4.69 -3.11
C HIS A 155 -5.06 -3.92 -4.20
N THR A 156 -4.20 -4.61 -4.94
CA THR A 156 -3.40 -3.97 -5.99
C THR A 156 -4.23 -3.48 -7.18
N ALA A 157 -5.40 -4.08 -7.44
CA ALA A 157 -6.33 -3.57 -8.45
C ALA A 157 -6.97 -2.25 -8.01
N ARG A 158 -7.34 -2.11 -6.73
CA ARG A 158 -7.86 -0.86 -6.16
C ARG A 158 -6.83 0.27 -6.26
N GLU A 159 -5.56 -0.02 -6.00
CA GLU A 159 -4.47 0.94 -6.14
C GLU A 159 -4.25 1.38 -7.59
N ALA A 160 -4.27 0.43 -8.52
CA ALA A 160 -4.18 0.75 -9.94
C ALA A 160 -5.35 1.64 -10.40
N GLN A 161 -6.56 1.38 -9.90
CA GLN A 161 -7.73 2.24 -10.19
C GLN A 161 -7.57 3.64 -9.57
N ARG A 162 -7.03 3.74 -8.33
CA ARG A 162 -6.73 5.03 -7.71
C ARG A 162 -5.69 5.81 -8.52
N ALA A 163 -4.64 5.15 -9.00
CA ALA A 163 -3.63 5.75 -9.86
C ALA A 163 -4.27 6.36 -11.12
N ILE A 164 -5.14 5.62 -11.81
CA ILE A 164 -5.88 6.11 -12.97
C ILE A 164 -6.70 7.36 -12.61
N ASN A 165 -7.46 7.32 -11.53
CA ASN A 165 -8.33 8.42 -11.09
C ASN A 165 -7.49 9.66 -10.72
N ARG A 166 -6.38 9.48 -9.99
CA ARG A 166 -5.51 10.59 -9.60
C ARG A 166 -4.84 11.24 -10.80
N LEU A 167 -4.29 10.44 -11.72
CA LEU A 167 -3.67 10.95 -12.93
C LEU A 167 -4.66 11.62 -13.88
N ALA A 168 -5.92 11.17 -13.92
CA ALA A 168 -6.98 11.81 -14.70
C ALA A 168 -7.36 13.18 -14.11
N LYS A 169 -7.53 13.30 -12.79
CA LYS A 169 -7.73 14.60 -12.11
C LYS A 169 -6.59 15.56 -12.44
N LEU A 170 -5.35 15.11 -12.29
CA LEU A 170 -4.18 15.93 -12.63
C LEU A 170 -4.15 16.33 -14.11
N ALA A 171 -4.49 15.42 -15.03
CA ALA A 171 -4.54 15.74 -16.47
C ALA A 171 -5.59 16.81 -16.80
N ALA A 172 -6.62 16.96 -15.96
CA ALA A 172 -7.61 18.02 -16.02
C ALA A 172 -7.18 19.31 -15.27
N GLY A 173 -6.00 19.34 -14.66
CA GLY A 173 -5.47 20.47 -13.89
C GLY A 173 -5.91 20.49 -12.42
N ASP A 174 -6.61 19.46 -11.94
CA ASP A 174 -7.08 19.37 -10.57
C ASP A 174 -6.02 18.69 -9.66
N VAL A 175 -5.41 19.46 -8.78
CA VAL A 175 -4.42 19.00 -7.79
C VAL A 175 -5.06 18.61 -6.46
N SER A 176 -6.35 18.87 -6.28
CA SER A 176 -7.03 18.66 -5.01
C SER A 176 -7.04 17.20 -4.57
N ILE A 177 -7.00 17.01 -3.26
CA ILE A 177 -7.06 15.71 -2.58
C ILE A 177 -8.18 15.79 -1.54
N GLY A 178 -9.17 14.90 -1.65
CA GLY A 178 -10.29 14.85 -0.72
C GLY A 178 -9.93 14.08 0.56
N TYR A 179 -10.24 14.64 1.74
CA TYR A 179 -9.95 13.99 3.03
C TYR A 179 -10.63 12.61 3.14
N ALA A 180 -11.93 12.56 2.93
CA ALA A 180 -12.71 11.32 3.05
C ALA A 180 -12.18 10.21 2.13
N GLU A 181 -11.97 10.54 0.85
CA GLU A 181 -11.41 9.61 -0.14
C GLU A 181 -10.02 9.10 0.25
N THR A 182 -9.18 10.00 0.77
CA THR A 182 -7.81 9.68 1.20
C THR A 182 -7.82 8.74 2.40
N VAL A 183 -8.62 9.05 3.43
CA VAL A 183 -8.71 8.23 4.64
C VAL A 183 -9.28 6.85 4.32
N ASP A 184 -10.40 6.76 3.60
CA ASP A 184 -11.03 5.48 3.29
C ASP A 184 -10.12 4.58 2.46
N PHE A 185 -9.47 5.14 1.43
CA PHE A 185 -8.60 4.39 0.55
C PHE A 185 -7.34 3.91 1.29
N TRP A 186 -6.57 4.83 1.85
CA TRP A 186 -5.29 4.47 2.44
C TRP A 186 -5.42 3.66 3.74
N SER A 187 -6.48 3.88 4.53
CA SER A 187 -6.72 3.03 5.69
C SER A 187 -7.04 1.59 5.28
N ALA A 188 -7.76 1.40 4.17
CA ALA A 188 -7.95 0.05 3.63
C ALA A 188 -6.63 -0.58 3.17
N VAL A 189 -5.78 0.19 2.46
CA VAL A 189 -4.46 -0.25 2.01
C VAL A 189 -3.57 -0.61 3.20
N MET A 190 -3.45 0.24 4.22
CA MET A 190 -2.62 -0.03 5.40
C MET A 190 -3.13 -1.23 6.21
N SER A 191 -4.44 -1.41 6.31
CA SER A 191 -5.03 -2.60 6.93
C SER A 191 -4.63 -3.88 6.19
N ASP A 192 -4.70 -3.89 4.86
CA ASP A 192 -4.34 -5.04 4.04
C ASP A 192 -2.84 -5.34 4.14
N HIS A 193 -1.98 -4.31 4.11
CA HIS A 193 -0.53 -4.45 4.30
C HIS A 193 -0.20 -5.12 5.63
N SER A 194 -0.86 -4.69 6.71
CA SER A 194 -0.67 -5.28 8.03
C SER A 194 -1.06 -6.76 8.05
N GLN A 195 -2.14 -7.16 7.35
CA GLN A 195 -2.50 -8.55 7.18
C GLN A 195 -1.47 -9.34 6.37
N PHE A 196 -0.93 -8.77 5.28
CA PHE A 196 0.11 -9.42 4.49
C PHE A 196 1.37 -9.66 5.33
N ILE A 197 1.80 -8.68 6.11
CA ILE A 197 2.90 -8.83 7.06
C ILE A 197 2.64 -10.00 8.01
N ALA A 198 1.47 -10.03 8.68
CA ALA A 198 1.11 -11.07 9.63
C ALA A 198 1.15 -12.48 9.02
N HIS A 199 0.75 -12.63 7.74
CA HIS A 199 0.68 -13.92 7.06
C HIS A 199 2.01 -14.36 6.41
N LEU A 200 2.97 -13.46 6.27
CA LEU A 200 4.27 -13.75 5.67
C LEU A 200 5.39 -13.88 6.72
N LEU A 201 5.14 -13.52 7.98
CA LEU A 201 6.01 -13.82 9.11
C LEU A 201 5.99 -15.34 9.40
N ASP A 202 7.12 -15.87 9.91
CA ASP A 202 7.16 -17.26 10.40
C ASP A 202 6.15 -17.43 11.55
N PRO A 203 5.41 -18.54 11.62
CA PRO A 203 4.46 -18.80 12.69
C PRO A 203 5.06 -18.74 14.11
N GLN A 204 6.38 -18.77 14.26
CA GLN A 204 7.06 -18.62 15.56
C GLN A 204 7.17 -17.14 16.00
N GLU A 205 7.00 -16.18 15.09
CA GLU A 205 7.06 -14.74 15.37
C GLU A 205 5.71 -14.21 15.90
N GLN A 206 5.15 -14.90 16.92
CA GLN A 206 3.80 -14.67 17.44
C GLN A 206 3.52 -13.22 17.86
N GLU A 207 4.49 -12.57 18.49
CA GLU A 207 4.35 -11.18 18.96
C GLU A 207 4.25 -10.21 17.78
N LEU A 208 5.10 -10.35 16.77
CA LEU A 208 5.08 -9.51 15.57
C LEU A 208 3.82 -9.76 14.74
N ILE A 209 3.34 -11.01 14.66
CA ILE A 209 2.08 -11.35 14.03
C ILE A 209 0.92 -10.65 14.74
N SER A 210 0.88 -10.68 16.07
CA SER A 210 -0.16 -10.00 16.85
C SER A 210 -0.13 -8.50 16.61
N GLN A 211 1.05 -7.86 16.66
CA GLN A 211 1.20 -6.43 16.40
C GLN A 211 0.71 -6.05 14.99
N ALA A 212 1.02 -6.85 13.98
CA ALA A 212 0.55 -6.62 12.63
C ALA A 212 -0.98 -6.72 12.52
N LEU A 213 -1.61 -7.70 13.18
CA LEU A 213 -3.07 -7.85 13.21
C LEU A 213 -3.76 -6.71 13.97
N ASP A 214 -3.17 -6.24 15.07
CA ASP A 214 -3.66 -5.09 15.83
C ASP A 214 -3.60 -3.81 14.99
N ALA A 215 -2.51 -3.58 14.26
CA ALA A 215 -2.40 -2.48 13.30
C ALA A 215 -3.47 -2.56 12.21
N SER A 216 -3.73 -3.76 11.66
CA SER A 216 -4.83 -3.96 10.70
C SER A 216 -6.19 -3.53 11.29
N ALA A 217 -6.48 -3.91 12.53
CA ALA A 217 -7.74 -3.55 13.19
C ALA A 217 -7.85 -2.03 13.41
N VAL A 218 -6.77 -1.36 13.78
CA VAL A 218 -6.72 0.11 13.92
C VAL A 218 -7.08 0.79 12.60
N PHE A 219 -6.44 0.40 11.49
CA PHE A 219 -6.73 1.00 10.19
C PHE A 219 -8.13 0.66 9.67
N GLN A 220 -8.68 -0.52 9.96
CA GLN A 220 -10.10 -0.81 9.70
C GLN A 220 -11.03 0.12 10.48
N GLY A 221 -10.65 0.49 11.71
CA GLY A 221 -11.36 1.45 12.53
C GLY A 221 -11.41 2.85 11.90
N PHE A 222 -10.42 3.26 11.12
CA PHE A 222 -10.36 4.60 10.51
C PHE A 222 -11.27 4.78 9.28
N LYS A 223 -11.84 3.71 8.72
CA LYS A 223 -12.78 3.83 7.60
C LYS A 223 -14.00 4.66 8.02
N LEU A 224 -14.28 5.72 7.26
CA LEU A 224 -15.31 6.71 7.62
C LEU A 224 -16.72 6.12 7.73
N GLY A 225 -17.02 5.04 7.02
CA GLY A 225 -18.28 4.32 7.16
C GLY A 225 -18.54 3.72 8.55
N ASN A 226 -17.51 3.63 9.40
CA ASN A 226 -17.58 3.06 10.73
C ASN A 226 -17.81 4.12 11.84
N HIS A 227 -17.81 5.42 11.51
CA HIS A 227 -17.88 6.49 12.49
C HIS A 227 -19.01 7.49 12.20
N ALA A 228 -19.71 7.92 13.26
CA ALA A 228 -20.70 8.99 13.17
C ALA A 228 -20.08 10.38 12.91
N ARG A 229 -18.76 10.53 13.10
CA ARG A 229 -17.98 11.75 12.85
C ARG A 229 -16.63 11.38 12.23
N PRO A 230 -16.06 12.23 11.34
CA PRO A 230 -14.69 12.06 10.86
C PRO A 230 -13.73 12.02 12.04
N LEU A 231 -12.80 11.06 12.02
CA LEU A 231 -11.72 10.97 13.00
C LEU A 231 -10.76 12.15 12.84
N PRO A 232 -10.12 12.62 13.94
CA PRO A 232 -9.06 13.59 13.85
C PRO A 232 -7.90 13.05 13.01
N GLY A 233 -7.41 13.84 12.06
CA GLY A 233 -6.29 13.45 11.19
C GLY A 233 -5.02 13.10 11.97
N GLY A 234 -4.85 13.65 13.17
CA GLY A 234 -3.71 13.37 14.05
C GLY A 234 -3.60 11.92 14.51
N GLU A 235 -4.72 11.24 14.79
CA GLU A 235 -4.72 9.83 15.18
C GLU A 235 -4.31 8.94 14.00
N ILE A 236 -4.80 9.25 12.81
CA ILE A 236 -4.47 8.52 11.58
C ILE A 236 -2.99 8.71 11.23
N LEU A 237 -2.49 9.94 11.39
CA LEU A 237 -1.08 10.26 11.15
C LEU A 237 -0.17 9.47 12.09
N LEU A 238 -0.47 9.47 13.39
CA LEU A 238 0.30 8.73 14.39
C LEU A 238 0.32 7.23 14.09
N ALA A 239 -0.83 6.62 13.84
CA ALA A 239 -0.91 5.19 13.50
C ALA A 239 -0.12 4.84 12.22
N THR A 240 -0.09 5.77 11.25
CA THR A 240 0.68 5.56 10.01
C THR A 240 2.19 5.68 10.26
N GLU A 241 2.62 6.62 11.13
CA GLU A 241 4.01 6.73 11.56
C GLU A 241 4.47 5.49 12.34
N GLU A 242 3.63 4.96 13.22
CA GLU A 242 3.90 3.71 13.95
C GLU A 242 4.01 2.50 13.01
N LEU A 243 3.20 2.42 11.96
CA LEU A 243 3.32 1.36 10.95
C LEU A 243 4.64 1.48 10.15
N ILE A 244 5.11 2.69 9.86
CA ILE A 244 6.42 2.92 9.22
C ILE A 244 7.55 2.43 10.12
N ASP A 245 7.50 2.76 11.41
CA ASP A 245 8.50 2.33 12.39
C ASP A 245 8.51 0.81 12.53
N PHE A 246 7.34 0.18 12.62
CA PHE A 246 7.19 -1.27 12.64
C PHE A 246 7.75 -1.91 11.37
N GLY A 247 7.45 -1.37 10.19
CA GLY A 247 7.99 -1.85 8.91
C GLY A 247 9.52 -1.73 8.85
N THR A 248 10.10 -0.67 9.43
CA THR A 248 11.57 -0.49 9.50
C THR A 248 12.22 -1.55 10.39
N VAL A 249 11.62 -1.85 11.55
CA VAL A 249 12.08 -2.93 12.44
C VAL A 249 12.03 -4.28 11.74
N LEU A 250 10.96 -4.54 10.98
CA LEU A 250 10.83 -5.78 10.21
C LEU A 250 11.91 -5.87 9.11
N GLU A 251 12.10 -4.81 8.32
CA GLU A 251 13.10 -4.76 7.24
C GLU A 251 14.50 -5.07 7.79
N GLU A 252 14.93 -4.38 8.85
CA GLU A 252 16.24 -4.56 9.48
C GLU A 252 16.38 -5.94 10.15
N GLY A 253 15.34 -6.40 10.84
CA GLY A 253 15.32 -7.68 11.52
C GLY A 253 15.39 -8.87 10.56
N ILE A 254 14.66 -8.80 9.45
CA ILE A 254 14.66 -9.82 8.39
C ILE A 254 16.01 -9.83 7.66
N ALA A 255 16.50 -8.66 7.24
CA ALA A 255 17.80 -8.54 6.59
C ALA A 255 18.96 -9.01 7.49
N GLY A 256 18.86 -8.78 8.80
CA GLY A 256 19.81 -9.23 9.82
C GLY A 256 19.65 -10.69 10.27
N GLY A 257 18.69 -11.44 9.72
CA GLY A 257 18.39 -12.83 10.10
C GLY A 257 17.88 -12.99 11.55
N LYS A 258 17.41 -11.93 12.16
CA LYS A 258 16.85 -11.90 13.53
C LYS A 258 15.36 -12.18 13.56
N ILE A 259 14.65 -11.85 12.51
CA ILE A 259 13.22 -12.10 12.32
C ILE A 259 13.06 -13.12 11.20
N LYS A 260 12.32 -14.18 11.47
CA LYS A 260 12.03 -15.23 10.49
C LYS A 260 10.82 -14.85 9.67
N SER A 261 10.94 -14.88 8.36
CA SER A 261 9.84 -14.56 7.48
C SER A 261 10.10 -15.05 6.06
N ILE A 262 9.04 -15.05 5.25
CA ILE A 262 9.11 -15.19 3.78
C ILE A 262 8.82 -13.86 3.07
N ILE A 263 8.85 -12.75 3.79
CA ILE A 263 8.65 -11.41 3.25
C ILE A 263 9.82 -11.06 2.33
N ASP A 264 9.52 -10.73 1.07
CA ASP A 264 10.51 -10.16 0.17
C ASP A 264 10.90 -8.76 0.68
N PRO A 265 12.19 -8.40 0.79
CA PRO A 265 12.62 -7.05 1.18
C PRO A 265 12.00 -5.94 0.32
N LEU A 266 11.70 -6.22 -0.95
CA LEU A 266 11.00 -5.29 -1.83
C LEU A 266 9.60 -4.94 -1.31
N LEU A 267 8.87 -5.91 -0.73
CA LEU A 267 7.54 -5.69 -0.17
C LEU A 267 7.60 -4.75 1.05
N ALA A 268 8.59 -4.89 1.91
CA ALA A 268 8.75 -4.01 3.07
C ALA A 268 9.00 -2.55 2.63
N LEU A 269 9.87 -2.34 1.65
CA LEU A 269 10.14 -1.02 1.08
C LEU A 269 8.91 -0.43 0.35
N HIS A 270 8.15 -1.27 -0.33
CA HIS A 270 6.89 -0.92 -1.00
C HIS A 270 5.87 -0.37 0.00
N ILE A 271 5.57 -1.13 1.06
CA ILE A 271 4.67 -0.72 2.15
C ILE A 271 5.10 0.63 2.76
N ARG A 272 6.39 0.80 3.01
CA ARG A 272 6.93 2.05 3.54
C ARG A 272 6.69 3.24 2.60
N ARG A 273 6.87 3.07 1.29
CA ARG A 273 6.59 4.15 0.31
C ARG A 273 5.14 4.58 0.31
N GLU A 274 4.24 3.62 0.38
CA GLU A 274 2.79 3.91 0.40
C GLU A 274 2.34 4.53 1.71
N SER A 275 2.91 4.11 2.84
CA SER A 275 2.68 4.78 4.13
C SER A 275 3.13 6.25 4.10
N LEU A 276 4.30 6.54 3.53
CA LEU A 276 4.79 7.92 3.34
C LEU A 276 3.90 8.72 2.38
N LYS A 277 3.37 8.07 1.34
CA LYS A 277 2.42 8.69 0.41
C LYS A 277 1.10 9.03 1.11
N PHE A 278 0.59 8.14 1.96
CA PHE A 278 -0.59 8.40 2.77
C PHE A 278 -0.41 9.62 3.67
N ILE A 279 0.71 9.71 4.39
CA ILE A 279 1.05 10.88 5.23
C ILE A 279 1.06 12.18 4.41
N ASP A 280 1.69 12.17 3.22
CA ASP A 280 1.73 13.35 2.35
C ASP A 280 0.33 13.76 1.89
N GLU A 281 -0.47 12.81 1.39
CA GLU A 281 -1.83 13.09 0.96
C GLU A 281 -2.71 13.60 2.10
N LEU A 282 -2.63 13.00 3.29
CA LEU A 282 -3.36 13.42 4.48
C LEU A 282 -3.04 14.88 4.85
N LYS A 283 -1.76 15.25 4.87
CA LYS A 283 -1.31 16.63 5.13
C LYS A 283 -1.83 17.62 4.08
N ARG A 284 -1.96 17.20 2.82
CA ARG A 284 -2.46 18.05 1.71
C ARG A 284 -3.98 18.23 1.70
N THR A 285 -4.75 17.43 2.43
CA THR A 285 -6.21 17.61 2.49
C THR A 285 -6.64 18.89 3.18
N GLY A 286 -5.73 19.61 3.83
CA GLY A 286 -6.01 20.85 4.56
C GLY A 286 -6.80 20.66 5.86
N ASN A 287 -7.18 19.44 6.21
CA ASN A 287 -7.69 19.14 7.55
C ASN A 287 -6.54 19.31 8.55
N LYS A 288 -6.67 20.28 9.42
CA LYS A 288 -5.69 20.52 10.50
C LYS A 288 -5.58 19.25 11.33
N THR A 289 -4.43 18.63 11.23
CA THR A 289 -3.98 17.53 12.09
C THR A 289 -3.84 18.02 13.53
#